data_61008256b08f73649b1b7e5ab24d83eb
#
_entry.id   61008256b08f73649b1b7e5ab24d83eb
#
_cell.length_a   1.000
_cell.length_b   1.000
_cell.length_c   1.000
_cell.angle_alpha   90.00
_cell.angle_beta   90.00
_cell.angle_gamma   90.00
#
_symmetry.space_group_name_H-M   'P 1'
#
loop_
_entity.id
_entity.type
_entity.pdbx_description
1 polymer ?
#
loop_
_entity_poly.entity_id
_entity_poly.type
_entity_poly.pdbx_seq_one_letter_code
_entity_poly.pdbx_strand_id
1 'polypeptide(L)'
;MLPIDYESDDYKFNKTLHRDVKISPNQWNNKWDLQFEDGDFKIVSGHDSLRNAINIAIMTRYKELKNELYSPDFGCKIHELTKAKKSTIIQKKIAYYCENVLKEMRRIKTVNEIIVTDNKDNNAHKYGVFFNITSISDEVISGSVNL
;
A
#
# COMPACT_ATOMS: atom_id res chain seq x y z
N MET A 1 5.23 36.64 9.49
CA MET A 1 4.74 35.29 9.17
C MET A 1 3.56 35.41 8.21
N LEU A 2 3.66 34.82 7.04
CA LEU A 2 2.53 34.77 6.12
C LEU A 2 1.43 33.87 6.69
N PRO A 3 0.15 34.21 6.50
CA PRO A 3 -0.95 33.35 6.93
C PRO A 3 -0.87 32.00 6.20
N ILE A 4 -1.26 30.94 6.90
CA ILE A 4 -1.35 29.60 6.30
C ILE A 4 -2.53 29.60 5.34
N ASP A 5 -2.27 29.30 4.09
CA ASP A 5 -3.30 29.10 3.08
C ASP A 5 -3.81 27.64 3.15
N TYR A 6 -4.90 27.44 3.87
CA TYR A 6 -5.52 26.14 4.05
C TYR A 6 -6.18 25.56 2.77
N GLU A 7 -6.33 26.38 1.75
CA GLU A 7 -6.87 25.97 0.46
C GLU A 7 -5.79 25.62 -0.56
N SER A 8 -4.52 25.94 -0.24
CA SER A 8 -3.41 25.65 -1.15
C SER A 8 -3.24 24.15 -1.37
N ASP A 9 -2.85 23.77 -2.57
CA ASP A 9 -2.55 22.37 -2.91
C ASP A 9 -1.38 21.84 -2.07
N ASP A 10 -0.39 22.66 -1.77
CA ASP A 10 0.72 22.29 -0.90
C ASP A 10 0.28 21.99 0.54
N TYR A 11 -0.65 22.75 1.08
CA TYR A 11 -1.19 22.48 2.42
C TYR A 11 -1.98 21.18 2.44
N LYS A 12 -2.89 20.97 1.49
CA LYS A 12 -3.66 19.73 1.34
C LYS A 12 -2.73 18.54 1.18
N PHE A 13 -1.72 18.67 0.32
CA PHE A 13 -0.73 17.64 0.07
C PHE A 13 0.04 17.26 1.35
N ASN A 14 0.61 18.24 2.05
CA ASN A 14 1.39 18.00 3.26
C ASN A 14 0.56 17.48 4.43
N LYS A 15 -0.68 17.94 4.56
CA LYS A 15 -1.58 17.49 5.62
C LYS A 15 -2.14 16.08 5.39
N THR A 16 -2.42 15.73 4.13
CA THR A 16 -3.15 14.50 3.81
C THR A 16 -2.25 13.32 3.45
N LEU A 17 -1.09 13.59 2.88
CA LEU A 17 -0.23 12.53 2.35
C LEU A 17 1.04 12.29 3.16
N HIS A 18 1.41 13.24 4.03
CA HIS A 18 2.51 13.12 4.99
C HIS A 18 3.88 12.68 4.44
N ARG A 19 4.79 12.41 5.35
CA ARG A 19 6.11 11.81 5.08
C ARG A 19 6.21 10.46 5.77
N ASP A 20 7.01 9.57 5.21
CA ASP A 20 7.25 8.26 5.77
C ASP A 20 8.64 7.75 5.39
N VAL A 21 9.12 6.74 6.09
CA VAL A 21 10.33 6.01 5.72
C VAL A 21 9.98 5.03 4.61
N LYS A 22 10.74 5.04 3.52
CA LYS A 22 10.47 4.16 2.38
C LYS A 22 10.76 2.71 2.69
N ILE A 23 9.85 1.82 2.31
CA ILE A 23 10.09 0.39 2.22
C ILE A 23 10.13 -0.05 0.76
N SER A 24 10.89 -1.08 0.48
CA SER A 24 10.96 -1.70 -0.84
C SER A 24 11.33 -3.17 -0.73
N PRO A 25 11.03 -3.98 -1.75
CA PRO A 25 11.52 -5.35 -1.80
C PRO A 25 13.05 -5.35 -1.84
N ASN A 26 13.66 -6.15 -0.97
CA ASN A 26 15.09 -6.38 -1.00
C ASN A 26 15.44 -7.28 -2.19
N GLN A 27 16.36 -6.84 -3.04
CA GLN A 27 16.76 -7.58 -4.24
C GLN A 27 17.42 -8.94 -3.97
N TRP A 28 17.89 -9.17 -2.75
CA TRP A 28 18.60 -10.40 -2.38
C TRP A 28 17.68 -11.51 -1.86
N ASN A 29 16.59 -11.15 -1.18
CA ASN A 29 15.75 -12.12 -0.49
C ASN A 29 14.23 -11.93 -0.75
N ASN A 30 13.85 -11.00 -1.61
CA ASN A 30 12.47 -10.62 -1.92
C ASN A 30 11.60 -10.24 -0.69
N LYS A 31 12.20 -9.98 0.45
CA LYS A 31 11.51 -9.48 1.63
C LYS A 31 11.46 -7.96 1.58
N TRP A 32 10.40 -7.40 2.10
CA TRP A 32 10.25 -5.95 2.25
C TRP A 32 11.12 -5.45 3.39
N ASP A 33 11.85 -4.39 3.14
CA ASP A 33 12.79 -3.82 4.09
C ASP A 33 12.86 -2.30 3.95
N LEU A 34 13.40 -1.63 4.96
CA LEU A 34 13.66 -0.20 4.96
C LEU A 34 14.71 0.16 3.91
N GLN A 35 14.48 1.24 3.18
CA GLN A 35 15.45 1.78 2.23
C GLN A 35 16.35 2.82 2.86
N PHE A 36 17.65 2.74 2.54
CA PHE A 36 18.66 3.71 2.96
C PHE A 36 19.19 4.49 1.77
N GLU A 37 19.50 5.75 1.98
CA GLU A 37 20.10 6.65 1.00
C GLU A 37 21.11 7.55 1.75
N ASP A 38 22.34 7.61 1.21
CA ASP A 38 23.44 8.41 1.79
C ASP A 38 23.71 8.12 3.30
N GLY A 39 23.53 6.86 3.73
CA GLY A 39 23.78 6.43 5.10
C GLY A 39 22.63 6.69 6.09
N ASP A 40 21.50 7.19 5.62
CA ASP A 40 20.32 7.43 6.45
C ASP A 40 19.06 6.82 5.82
N PHE A 41 17.95 6.81 6.54
CA PHE A 41 16.67 6.32 6.01
C PHE A 41 16.20 7.17 4.84
N LYS A 42 15.77 6.50 3.77
CA LYS A 42 15.13 7.20 2.67
C LYS A 42 13.73 7.64 3.07
N ILE A 43 13.48 8.94 2.94
CA ILE A 43 12.17 9.53 3.24
C ILE A 43 11.38 9.70 1.94
N VAL A 44 10.11 9.37 1.98
CA VAL A 44 9.15 9.63 0.91
C VAL A 44 8.05 10.56 1.42
N SER A 45 7.49 11.34 0.51
CA SER A 45 6.42 12.29 0.81
C SER A 45 5.35 12.24 -0.29
N GLY A 46 4.19 12.80 0.01
CA GLY A 46 3.12 12.94 -0.97
C GLY A 46 2.61 11.60 -1.51
N HIS A 47 2.48 11.48 -2.81
CA HIS A 47 2.01 10.27 -3.50
C HIS A 47 2.83 9.03 -3.13
N ASP A 48 4.15 9.18 -3.05
CA ASP A 48 5.03 8.08 -2.69
C ASP A 48 4.84 7.64 -1.24
N SER A 49 4.54 8.57 -0.33
CA SER A 49 4.17 8.23 1.05
C SER A 49 2.86 7.43 1.10
N LEU A 50 1.85 7.80 0.33
CA LEU A 50 0.60 7.05 0.27
C LEU A 50 0.79 5.67 -0.37
N ARG A 51 1.54 5.57 -1.47
CA ARG A 51 1.91 4.27 -2.06
C ARG A 51 2.63 3.38 -1.04
N ASN A 52 3.56 3.96 -0.30
CA ASN A 52 4.29 3.25 0.76
C ASN A 52 3.33 2.71 1.84
N ALA A 53 2.40 3.53 2.30
CA ALA A 53 1.38 3.12 3.27
C ALA A 53 0.46 2.02 2.74
N ILE A 54 0.07 2.09 1.48
CA ILE A 54 -0.72 1.05 0.81
C ILE A 54 0.06 -0.27 0.78
N ASN A 55 1.33 -0.23 0.40
CA ASN A 55 2.19 -1.41 0.36
C ASN A 55 2.32 -2.04 1.75
N ILE A 56 2.52 -1.24 2.78
CA ILE A 56 2.57 -1.71 4.17
C ILE A 56 1.26 -2.37 4.56
N ALA A 57 0.12 -1.75 4.27
CA ALA A 57 -1.20 -2.28 4.63
C ALA A 57 -1.51 -3.62 3.94
N ILE A 58 -1.16 -3.75 2.66
CA ILE A 58 -1.36 -4.99 1.90
C ILE A 58 -0.39 -6.08 2.37
N MET A 59 0.87 -5.75 2.62
CA MET A 59 1.89 -6.72 3.01
C MET A 59 1.81 -7.14 4.48
N THR A 60 1.13 -6.39 5.33
CA THR A 60 0.90 -6.76 6.74
C THR A 60 -0.23 -7.79 6.83
N ARG A 61 -0.03 -8.85 7.59
CA ARG A 61 -1.07 -9.85 7.83
C ARG A 61 -2.19 -9.29 8.68
N TYR A 62 -3.41 -9.68 8.37
CA TYR A 62 -4.59 -9.27 9.15
C TYR A 62 -4.42 -9.61 10.63
N LYS A 63 -4.60 -8.61 11.50
CA LYS A 63 -4.43 -8.70 12.95
C LYS A 63 -3.02 -9.02 13.45
N GLU A 64 -2.01 -8.98 12.59
CA GLU A 64 -0.61 -9.25 13.01
C GLU A 64 -0.14 -8.31 14.11
N LEU A 65 -0.52 -7.04 14.02
CA LEU A 65 -0.13 -5.98 14.94
C LEU A 65 -1.22 -5.60 15.95
N LYS A 66 -2.12 -6.52 16.27
CA LYS A 66 -3.28 -6.26 17.13
C LYS A 66 -2.93 -5.73 18.53
N ASN A 67 -1.75 -6.05 19.04
CA ASN A 67 -1.28 -5.63 20.36
C ASN A 67 -0.46 -4.32 20.32
N GLU A 68 0.02 -3.91 19.16
CA GLU A 68 0.92 -2.76 18.97
C GLU A 68 0.23 -1.53 18.37
N LEU A 69 -0.91 -1.71 17.72
CA LEU A 69 -1.62 -0.64 17.03
C LEU A 69 -2.99 -0.36 17.64
N TYR A 70 -3.44 0.91 17.53
CA TYR A 70 -4.80 1.32 17.89
C TYR A 70 -5.88 0.66 17.02
N SER A 71 -5.53 0.22 15.81
CA SER A 71 -6.41 -0.54 14.91
C SER A 71 -6.07 -2.02 14.98
N PRO A 72 -6.75 -2.81 15.84
CA PRO A 72 -6.42 -4.23 15.98
C PRO A 72 -6.69 -5.04 14.71
N ASP A 73 -7.54 -4.55 13.83
CA ASP A 73 -7.93 -5.19 12.56
C ASP A 73 -7.08 -4.75 11.37
N PHE A 74 -5.97 -4.05 11.63
CA PHE A 74 -5.06 -3.62 10.57
C PHE A 74 -4.43 -4.81 9.83
N GLY A 75 -4.27 -4.68 8.52
CA GLY A 75 -3.65 -5.68 7.66
C GLY A 75 -4.60 -6.29 6.64
N CYS A 76 -4.08 -7.16 5.81
CA CYS A 76 -4.79 -7.76 4.69
C CYS A 76 -4.91 -9.29 4.85
N LYS A 77 -6.07 -9.83 4.50
CA LYS A 77 -6.35 -11.27 4.57
C LYS A 77 -5.77 -12.09 3.41
N ILE A 78 -5.12 -11.46 2.45
CA ILE A 78 -4.50 -12.16 1.31
C ILE A 78 -3.52 -13.25 1.73
N HIS A 79 -2.88 -13.08 2.88
CA HIS A 79 -1.93 -14.05 3.41
C HIS A 79 -2.55 -15.39 3.78
N GLU A 80 -3.86 -15.45 3.97
CA GLU A 80 -4.62 -16.68 4.15
C GLU A 80 -4.67 -17.50 2.86
N LEU A 81 -4.47 -16.87 1.70
CA LEU A 81 -4.52 -17.47 0.37
C LEU A 81 -3.16 -17.90 -0.17
N THR A 82 -2.07 -17.70 0.56
CA THR A 82 -0.69 -17.94 0.08
C THR A 82 -0.43 -19.40 -0.30
N LYS A 83 -1.11 -20.34 0.34
CA LYS A 83 -0.99 -21.77 0.06
C LYS A 83 -2.01 -22.27 -0.94
N ALA A 84 -2.95 -21.44 -1.35
CA ALA A 84 -3.98 -21.83 -2.30
C ALA A 84 -3.41 -22.02 -3.71
N LYS A 85 -3.97 -22.98 -4.44
CA LYS A 85 -3.62 -23.20 -5.84
C LYS A 85 -4.09 -22.00 -6.68
N LYS A 86 -3.25 -21.56 -7.62
CA LYS A 86 -3.60 -20.47 -8.53
C LYS A 86 -4.92 -20.74 -9.26
N SER A 87 -5.84 -19.78 -9.21
CA SER A 87 -7.10 -19.81 -9.94
C SER A 87 -7.71 -18.42 -10.09
N THR A 88 -8.67 -18.27 -10.99
CA THR A 88 -9.42 -17.02 -11.17
C THR A 88 -10.22 -16.65 -9.91
N ILE A 89 -10.72 -17.64 -9.18
CA ILE A 89 -11.45 -17.42 -7.91
C ILE A 89 -10.51 -16.80 -6.86
N ILE A 90 -9.29 -17.30 -6.77
CA ILE A 90 -8.28 -16.76 -5.84
C ILE A 90 -7.90 -15.32 -6.24
N GLN A 91 -7.74 -15.03 -7.52
CA GLN A 91 -7.50 -13.66 -7.99
C GLN A 91 -8.63 -12.70 -7.57
N LYS A 92 -9.88 -13.12 -7.71
CA LYS A 92 -11.03 -12.31 -7.27
C LYS A 92 -11.06 -12.09 -5.77
N LYS A 93 -10.71 -13.11 -4.97
CA LYS A 93 -10.59 -12.98 -3.51
C LYS A 93 -9.47 -12.01 -3.11
N ILE A 94 -8.32 -12.07 -3.78
CA ILE A 94 -7.22 -11.15 -3.56
C ILE A 94 -7.66 -9.71 -3.85
N ALA A 95 -8.31 -9.47 -4.99
CA ALA A 95 -8.84 -8.16 -5.35
C ALA A 95 -9.82 -7.64 -4.29
N TYR A 96 -10.72 -8.46 -3.82
CA TYR A 96 -11.70 -8.12 -2.79
C TYR A 96 -11.03 -7.75 -1.46
N TYR A 97 -10.06 -8.52 -0.99
CA TYR A 97 -9.36 -8.23 0.25
C TYR A 97 -8.51 -6.97 0.17
N CYS A 98 -7.84 -6.74 -0.96
CA CYS A 98 -7.10 -5.50 -1.19
C CYS A 98 -8.03 -4.29 -1.21
N GLU A 99 -9.16 -4.38 -1.89
CA GLU A 99 -10.16 -3.31 -1.94
C GLU A 99 -10.67 -2.95 -0.55
N ASN A 100 -10.97 -3.95 0.29
CA ASN A 100 -11.42 -3.71 1.66
C ASN A 100 -10.38 -2.97 2.49
N VAL A 101 -9.11 -3.36 2.39
CA VAL A 101 -8.01 -2.67 3.09
C VAL A 101 -7.89 -1.22 2.65
N LEU A 102 -7.96 -0.97 1.34
CA LEU A 102 -7.83 0.38 0.79
C LEU A 102 -9.02 1.27 1.18
N LYS A 103 -10.23 0.73 1.23
CA LYS A 103 -11.43 1.47 1.65
C LYS A 103 -11.38 1.93 3.10
N GLU A 104 -10.67 1.24 3.97
CA GLU A 104 -10.51 1.62 5.37
C GLU A 104 -9.43 2.69 5.59
N MET A 105 -8.60 2.96 4.62
CA MET A 105 -7.54 3.97 4.72
C MET A 105 -8.11 5.38 4.61
N ARG A 106 -7.89 6.20 5.64
CA ARG A 106 -8.43 7.59 5.71
C ARG A 106 -7.93 8.51 4.61
N ARG A 107 -6.75 8.26 4.06
CA ARG A 107 -6.15 9.06 2.98
C ARG A 107 -6.67 8.70 1.60
N ILE A 108 -7.48 7.67 1.47
CA ILE A 108 -8.10 7.23 0.22
C ILE A 108 -9.57 7.63 0.22
N LYS A 109 -9.96 8.42 -0.77
CA LYS A 109 -11.34 8.82 -0.98
C LYS A 109 -12.13 7.75 -1.72
N THR A 110 -11.55 7.22 -2.80
CA THR A 110 -12.18 6.24 -3.67
C THR A 110 -11.17 5.24 -4.19
N VAL A 111 -11.53 3.98 -4.21
CA VAL A 111 -10.81 2.93 -4.92
C VAL A 111 -11.39 2.84 -6.32
N ASN A 112 -10.62 3.25 -7.33
CA ASN A 112 -11.11 3.30 -8.71
C ASN A 112 -11.03 1.93 -9.38
N GLU A 113 -9.88 1.24 -9.21
CA GLU A 113 -9.64 -0.04 -9.86
C GLU A 113 -8.61 -0.87 -9.08
N ILE A 114 -8.83 -2.17 -9.05
CA ILE A 114 -7.82 -3.14 -8.61
C ILE A 114 -7.75 -4.25 -9.64
N ILE A 115 -6.55 -4.49 -10.16
CA ILE A 115 -6.28 -5.56 -11.13
C ILE A 115 -5.29 -6.54 -10.49
N VAL A 116 -5.67 -7.80 -10.45
CA VAL A 116 -4.80 -8.88 -9.98
C VAL A 116 -4.36 -9.70 -11.18
N THR A 117 -3.04 -9.80 -11.37
CA THR A 117 -2.43 -10.58 -12.45
C THR A 117 -1.71 -11.80 -11.91
N ASP A 118 -1.72 -12.88 -12.67
CA ASP A 118 -0.94 -14.07 -12.38
C ASP A 118 0.49 -13.88 -12.88
N ASN A 119 1.45 -13.91 -11.97
CA ASN A 119 2.86 -13.93 -12.33
C ASN A 119 3.23 -15.33 -12.82
N LYS A 120 3.46 -15.45 -14.13
CA LYS A 120 3.79 -16.73 -14.80
C LYS A 120 5.23 -17.17 -14.56
N ASP A 121 6.08 -16.25 -14.15
CA ASP A 121 7.49 -16.57 -13.87
C ASP A 121 7.59 -17.39 -12.57
N ASN A 122 8.53 -18.34 -12.57
CA ASN A 122 8.80 -19.24 -11.44
C ASN A 122 9.41 -18.55 -10.21
N ASN A 123 9.22 -17.25 -10.07
CA ASN A 123 9.69 -16.47 -8.95
C ASN A 123 8.75 -16.59 -7.74
N ALA A 124 9.24 -16.22 -6.57
CA ALA A 124 8.56 -16.34 -5.29
C ALA A 124 7.17 -15.65 -5.23
N HIS A 125 6.90 -14.72 -6.13
CA HIS A 125 5.65 -13.98 -6.19
C HIS A 125 4.65 -14.68 -7.12
N LYS A 126 3.49 -15.06 -6.56
CA LYS A 126 2.42 -15.74 -7.32
C LYS A 126 1.53 -14.77 -8.08
N TYR A 127 1.32 -13.58 -7.55
CA TYR A 127 0.39 -12.58 -8.08
C TYR A 127 0.98 -11.19 -8.03
N GLY A 128 0.63 -10.37 -9.01
CA GLY A 128 0.81 -8.93 -8.98
C GLY A 128 -0.54 -8.24 -8.72
N VAL A 129 -0.56 -7.23 -7.89
CA VAL A 129 -1.73 -6.40 -7.62
C VAL A 129 -1.43 -4.99 -8.09
N PHE A 130 -2.19 -4.51 -9.07
CA PHE A 130 -2.20 -3.13 -9.51
C PHE A 130 -3.39 -2.42 -8.89
N PHE A 131 -3.18 -1.23 -8.37
CA PHE A 131 -4.25 -0.41 -7.81
C PHE A 131 -4.25 1.00 -8.42
N ASN A 132 -5.44 1.54 -8.58
CA ASN A 132 -5.68 2.93 -8.92
C ASN A 132 -6.69 3.50 -7.92
N ILE A 133 -6.30 4.56 -7.23
CA ILE A 133 -7.12 5.18 -6.20
C ILE A 133 -7.18 6.70 -6.39
N THR A 134 -8.20 7.31 -5.81
CA THR A 134 -8.27 8.77 -5.66
C THR A 134 -8.03 9.11 -4.18
N SER A 135 -7.05 9.95 -3.91
CA SER A 135 -6.73 10.40 -2.56
C SER A 135 -7.75 11.42 -2.06
N ILE A 136 -7.73 11.70 -0.76
CA ILE A 136 -8.57 12.77 -0.17
C ILE A 136 -8.18 14.17 -0.64
N SER A 137 -7.03 14.35 -1.27
CA SER A 137 -6.65 15.58 -1.99
C SER A 137 -7.14 15.62 -3.45
N ASP A 138 -8.03 14.70 -3.85
CA ASP A 138 -8.60 14.56 -5.19
C ASP A 138 -7.60 14.21 -6.30
N GLU A 139 -6.44 13.69 -5.95
CA GLU A 139 -5.44 13.23 -6.91
C GLU A 139 -5.55 11.74 -7.17
N VAL A 140 -5.36 11.34 -8.42
CA VAL A 140 -5.34 9.94 -8.84
C VAL A 140 -3.94 9.37 -8.67
N ILE A 141 -3.83 8.28 -7.94
CA ILE A 141 -2.56 7.62 -7.63
C ILE A 141 -2.65 6.16 -8.05
N SER A 142 -1.63 5.71 -8.77
CA SER A 142 -1.49 4.31 -9.18
C SER A 142 -0.24 3.69 -8.57
N GLY A 143 -0.28 2.40 -8.36
CA GLY A 143 0.87 1.63 -7.89
C GLY A 143 0.65 0.15 -8.04
N SER A 144 1.66 -0.63 -7.68
CA SER A 144 1.59 -2.10 -7.74
C SER A 144 2.32 -2.74 -6.57
N VAL A 145 1.86 -3.91 -6.20
CA VAL A 145 2.48 -4.76 -5.17
C VAL A 145 2.59 -6.18 -5.71
N ASN A 146 3.76 -6.79 -5.57
CA ASN A 146 3.96 -8.21 -5.87
C ASN A 146 3.81 -9.03 -4.59
N LEU A 147 2.95 -10.03 -4.68
CA LEU A 147 2.62 -10.92 -3.55
C LEU A 147 3.37 -12.24 -3.63
#